data_d89eca2d8c335e46f0c779190d20a43a
#
_entry.id   d89eca2d8c335e46f0c779190d20a43a
#
_cell.length_a   1.000
_cell.length_b   1.000
_cell.length_c   1.000
_cell.angle_alpha   90.00
_cell.angle_beta   90.00
_cell.angle_gamma   90.00
#
_symmetry.space_group_name_H-M   'P 1'
#
loop_
_entity.id
_entity.type
_entity.pdbx_description
1 polymer ?
#
loop_
_entity_poly.entity_id
_entity_poly.type
_entity_poly.pdbx_seq_one_letter_code
_entity_poly.pdbx_strand_id
1 'polypeptide(L)'
;LSIRRQRQMCIRDSFYTHPTHKICNTHISPPLSSSQIHNSLLPLLSIKNAPVHFILPPLSTIFVPTMKKFADVILPLPLHSCFTYSLPDEWADEVQIGCRVVVPFGRKKYYTAIVRNVHYCAPTEYEVKEVSALLDARPILLPRQFKFWEWLSDYYLCTQGDVYKAALPSGLKLESETIVEYNPDFESDVCLPEKEQKILDMLSADPEQCVTKLEKETGIKNILSVIKSLLDKEAIFVKEELRRTYKPKTETRVRLTAAARNEHRLHIFFDELQRRAPKQLDLLMKYLELSGYLSGRDIKEVSKAELLQRTSATPAVFNGLVDRGVFEVYQQEIGRIDKALLKEVIPVNPLNEHQQRAYHSILENFQSKNVCLLHGITASGKTEVYIHLIEETIRQGKQVLYLLPEIALTAQITERLQRVFGSRLGIYHSKFPDAERVEIWQKQLSEADYDIILGVRSSVFLPFRNLGLVIVDEEHENTYKQQDPAPRYHARNAAIVLASMYGAKTLLGTATPSVETWHNATSGKYGLVELKERYKEIQLPEIIPVDIKELHRKKKMNGPFSPLLLQYIREALEQKEQVILFQNRRGFAPMIECNTCGWVPKCKNCDVSLTYHKGLNQLTLSLIHISEP
;
A
#
# COMPACT_ATOMS: atom_id res chain seq x y z
N LEU A 1 38.24 -15.59 -18.43
CA LEU A 1 37.13 -15.14 -19.30
C LEU A 1 35.92 -16.00 -19.03
N SER A 2 35.13 -15.62 -18.05
CA SER A 2 33.81 -16.21 -17.77
C SER A 2 32.76 -15.23 -18.28
N ILE A 3 32.23 -15.50 -19.45
CA ILE A 3 31.11 -14.78 -20.03
C ILE A 3 29.85 -15.27 -19.30
N ARG A 4 29.35 -14.50 -18.32
CA ARG A 4 28.00 -14.68 -17.82
C ARG A 4 27.03 -14.30 -18.93
N ARG A 5 26.40 -15.29 -19.54
CA ARG A 5 25.27 -15.09 -20.45
C ARG A 5 24.15 -14.39 -19.69
N GLN A 6 23.97 -13.11 -19.92
CA GLN A 6 22.73 -12.42 -19.65
C GLN A 6 21.65 -13.02 -20.58
N ARG A 7 20.70 -13.74 -20.00
CA ARG A 7 19.53 -14.19 -20.73
C ARG A 7 18.69 -12.96 -21.07
N GLN A 8 18.64 -12.63 -22.35
CA GLN A 8 17.71 -11.67 -22.92
C GLN A 8 16.28 -12.15 -22.65
N MET A 9 15.49 -11.30 -22.01
CA MET A 9 14.04 -11.48 -21.89
C MET A 9 13.38 -11.29 -23.25
N CYS A 10 13.11 -12.37 -23.94
CA CYS A 10 12.06 -12.38 -24.95
C CYS A 10 10.75 -12.77 -24.24
N ILE A 11 9.84 -11.83 -24.05
CA ILE A 11 8.44 -12.15 -23.80
C ILE A 11 7.92 -12.72 -25.14
N ARG A 12 7.92 -14.04 -25.28
CA ARG A 12 7.17 -14.72 -26.33
C ARG A 12 5.72 -14.85 -25.82
N ASP A 13 4.81 -14.30 -26.57
CA ASP A 13 3.40 -14.68 -26.52
C ASP A 13 3.29 -16.15 -26.92
N SER A 14 3.36 -17.04 -25.96
CA SER A 14 3.00 -18.42 -26.14
C SER A 14 2.00 -18.76 -25.05
N PHE A 15 0.76 -18.93 -25.50
CA PHE A 15 -0.25 -19.67 -24.77
C PHE A 15 0.31 -21.06 -24.47
N TYR A 16 0.79 -21.28 -23.26
CA TYR A 16 1.10 -22.63 -22.79
C TYR A 16 -0.20 -23.29 -22.35
N THR A 17 -0.61 -24.24 -23.14
CA THR A 17 -1.47 -25.32 -22.67
C THR A 17 -0.69 -26.12 -21.63
N HIS A 18 -1.10 -26.05 -20.39
CA HIS A 18 -0.54 -26.86 -19.32
C HIS A 18 -0.87 -28.35 -19.52
N PRO A 19 0.07 -29.24 -19.22
CA PRO A 19 -0.26 -30.65 -19.12
C PRO A 19 -1.21 -30.88 -17.93
N THR A 20 -2.30 -31.52 -18.23
CA THR A 20 -3.39 -31.90 -17.36
C THR A 20 -2.93 -32.66 -16.13
N HIS A 21 -3.10 -32.09 -14.94
CA HIS A 21 -3.24 -32.88 -13.72
C HIS A 21 -4.49 -33.76 -13.86
N LYS A 22 -4.32 -35.04 -13.60
CA LYS A 22 -5.40 -36.03 -13.57
C LYS A 22 -6.49 -35.57 -12.62
N ILE A 23 -7.56 -35.03 -13.19
CA ILE A 23 -8.82 -34.84 -12.49
C ILE A 23 -9.45 -36.22 -12.35
N CYS A 24 -9.72 -36.60 -11.13
CA CYS A 24 -10.48 -37.78 -10.79
C CYS A 24 -11.90 -37.58 -11.35
N ASN A 25 -12.21 -38.15 -12.52
CA ASN A 25 -13.53 -38.16 -13.12
C ASN A 25 -14.44 -39.12 -12.35
N THR A 26 -15.17 -38.60 -11.39
CA THR A 26 -16.45 -39.21 -11.02
C THR A 26 -17.52 -38.56 -11.88
N HIS A 27 -18.14 -39.37 -12.73
CA HIS A 27 -19.27 -39.01 -13.55
C HIS A 27 -20.41 -38.42 -12.72
N ILE A 28 -20.62 -37.11 -12.83
CA ILE A 28 -21.86 -36.47 -12.46
C ILE A 28 -22.49 -35.99 -13.75
N SER A 29 -23.57 -36.62 -14.14
CA SER A 29 -24.42 -36.23 -15.27
C SER A 29 -25.00 -34.82 -15.01
N PRO A 30 -25.14 -33.97 -16.04
CA PRO A 30 -25.71 -32.64 -15.88
C PRO A 30 -27.19 -32.70 -15.48
N PRO A 31 -27.72 -31.75 -14.73
CA PRO A 31 -29.14 -31.69 -14.41
C PRO A 31 -29.94 -31.39 -15.69
N LEU A 32 -30.95 -32.21 -15.90
CA LEU A 32 -31.94 -32.07 -16.98
C LEU A 32 -32.67 -30.72 -16.85
N SER A 33 -32.77 -30.01 -17.96
CA SER A 33 -33.54 -28.78 -18.10
C SER A 33 -35.04 -29.04 -17.87
N SER A 34 -35.72 -28.07 -17.26
CA SER A 34 -37.11 -28.05 -16.80
C SER A 34 -38.20 -28.15 -17.90
N SER A 35 -37.90 -28.64 -19.08
CA SER A 35 -38.85 -28.71 -20.20
C SER A 35 -39.27 -30.12 -20.64
N GLN A 36 -38.95 -31.20 -19.90
CA GLN A 36 -39.35 -32.57 -20.24
C GLN A 36 -40.11 -33.32 -19.15
N ILE A 37 -40.86 -32.65 -18.29
CA ILE A 37 -41.79 -33.28 -17.36
C ILE A 37 -43.21 -32.88 -17.78
N HIS A 38 -43.66 -33.38 -18.95
CA HIS A 38 -45.04 -33.53 -19.30
C HIS A 38 -45.17 -34.68 -20.30
N ASN A 39 -45.84 -35.70 -19.86
CA ASN A 39 -46.34 -36.90 -20.57
C ASN A 39 -45.68 -38.22 -20.18
N SER A 40 -46.08 -38.73 -19.03
CA SER A 40 -46.37 -40.16 -18.84
C SER A 40 -46.97 -40.39 -17.45
N LEU A 41 -48.27 -40.19 -17.34
CA LEU A 41 -49.10 -40.71 -16.26
C LEU A 41 -50.38 -41.19 -16.85
N LEU A 42 -50.60 -42.46 -16.77
CA LEU A 42 -51.80 -43.24 -16.49
C LEU A 42 -51.64 -44.66 -17.06
N PRO A 43 -52.03 -45.73 -16.36
CA PRO A 43 -53.43 -45.91 -16.03
C PRO A 43 -53.76 -46.34 -14.58
N LEU A 44 -54.95 -45.94 -14.19
CA LEU A 44 -55.82 -46.33 -13.11
C LEU A 44 -55.79 -47.81 -12.68
N LEU A 45 -55.72 -48.01 -11.36
CA LEU A 45 -56.41 -49.11 -10.69
C LEU A 45 -57.10 -48.61 -9.44
N SER A 46 -58.42 -48.73 -9.49
CA SER A 46 -59.39 -48.48 -8.43
C SER A 46 -59.34 -49.60 -7.39
N ILE A 47 -59.08 -49.28 -6.12
CA ILE A 47 -59.46 -50.14 -4.98
C ILE A 47 -60.13 -49.26 -3.91
N LYS A 48 -61.35 -49.74 -3.54
CA LYS A 48 -62.25 -49.13 -2.57
C LYS A 48 -61.81 -49.35 -1.13
N ASN A 49 -61.97 -48.30 -0.34
CA ASN A 49 -62.35 -48.26 1.09
C ASN A 49 -61.68 -49.19 2.12
N ALA A 50 -60.74 -48.65 2.91
CA ALA A 50 -60.62 -48.92 4.33
C ALA A 50 -59.90 -47.75 5.02
N PRO A 51 -60.33 -47.23 6.21
CA PRO A 51 -59.62 -46.19 6.93
C PRO A 51 -58.44 -46.80 7.69
N VAL A 52 -57.26 -46.63 7.19
CA VAL A 52 -56.04 -46.96 7.90
C VAL A 52 -55.50 -45.65 8.48
N HIS A 53 -55.60 -45.51 9.80
CA HIS A 53 -54.86 -44.50 10.53
C HIS A 53 -53.38 -44.76 10.39
N PHE A 54 -52.71 -44.08 9.43
CA PHE A 54 -51.26 -43.99 9.39
C PHE A 54 -50.83 -42.99 10.48
N ILE A 55 -50.35 -43.49 11.60
CA ILE A 55 -49.50 -42.73 12.51
C ILE A 55 -48.17 -42.52 11.79
N LEU A 56 -47.98 -41.33 11.24
CA LEU A 56 -46.65 -40.90 10.76
C LEU A 56 -45.71 -40.89 11.97
N PRO A 57 -44.58 -41.60 11.94
CA PRO A 57 -43.53 -41.39 12.92
C PRO A 57 -43.06 -39.94 12.85
N PRO A 58 -42.65 -39.32 14.01
CA PRO A 58 -42.14 -37.97 14.01
C PRO A 58 -40.95 -37.91 13.02
N LEU A 59 -40.94 -36.89 12.16
CA LEU A 59 -39.85 -36.56 11.28
C LEU A 59 -38.59 -36.55 12.14
N SER A 60 -37.88 -37.68 12.19
CA SER A 60 -36.49 -37.69 12.63
C SER A 60 -35.77 -36.71 11.75
N THR A 61 -35.23 -35.66 12.35
CA THR A 61 -34.31 -34.68 11.78
C THR A 61 -33.33 -35.46 10.91
N ILE A 62 -33.45 -35.35 9.59
CA ILE A 62 -32.47 -35.90 8.65
C ILE A 62 -31.19 -35.10 8.98
N PHE A 63 -30.28 -35.74 9.71
CA PHE A 63 -28.95 -35.24 9.95
C PHE A 63 -28.24 -35.26 8.59
N VAL A 64 -28.31 -34.14 7.86
CA VAL A 64 -27.46 -33.93 6.70
C VAL A 64 -26.06 -33.81 7.28
N PRO A 65 -25.15 -34.75 7.01
CA PRO A 65 -23.78 -34.60 7.45
C PRO A 65 -23.22 -33.32 6.84
N THR A 66 -22.99 -32.33 7.65
CA THR A 66 -22.30 -31.10 7.25
C THR A 66 -20.93 -31.51 6.74
N MET A 67 -20.73 -31.45 5.42
CA MET A 67 -19.42 -31.80 4.82
C MET A 67 -18.39 -30.78 5.35
N LYS A 68 -17.37 -31.29 6.04
CA LYS A 68 -16.32 -30.46 6.63
C LYS A 68 -15.61 -29.67 5.53
N LYS A 69 -15.54 -28.35 5.69
CA LYS A 69 -14.83 -27.45 4.77
C LYS A 69 -13.36 -27.33 5.17
N PHE A 70 -12.53 -27.11 4.17
CA PHE A 70 -11.08 -26.95 4.30
C PHE A 70 -10.65 -25.67 3.59
N ALA A 71 -9.58 -25.06 4.08
CA ALA A 71 -8.97 -23.89 3.45
C ALA A 71 -7.49 -24.14 3.17
N ASP A 72 -7.07 -23.92 1.93
CA ASP A 72 -5.67 -23.81 1.59
C ASP A 72 -5.19 -22.40 1.90
N VAL A 73 -4.10 -22.27 2.63
CA VAL A 73 -3.59 -20.98 3.08
C VAL A 73 -2.15 -20.74 2.68
N ILE A 74 -1.82 -19.47 2.43
CA ILE A 74 -0.45 -18.98 2.23
C ILE A 74 0.06 -18.46 3.58
N LEU A 75 1.16 -19.05 4.05
CA LEU A 75 1.88 -18.63 5.24
C LEU A 75 2.96 -17.59 4.89
N PRO A 76 3.32 -16.65 5.79
CA PRO A 76 4.43 -15.72 5.59
C PRO A 76 5.80 -16.39 5.82
N LEU A 77 5.99 -17.55 5.22
CA LEU A 77 7.18 -18.38 5.34
C LEU A 77 7.70 -18.78 3.96
N PRO A 78 9.01 -19.00 3.79
CA PRO A 78 9.59 -19.39 2.50
C PRO A 78 9.28 -20.86 2.16
N LEU A 79 7.99 -21.17 2.00
CA LEU A 79 7.48 -22.52 1.72
C LEU A 79 6.88 -22.56 0.31
N HIS A 80 7.15 -23.64 -0.43
CA HIS A 80 6.73 -23.78 -1.82
C HIS A 80 5.27 -24.19 -2.01
N SER A 81 4.63 -24.75 -0.99
CA SER A 81 3.25 -25.23 -1.05
C SER A 81 2.34 -24.49 -0.08
N CYS A 82 1.07 -24.39 -0.45
CA CYS A 82 0.01 -24.02 0.48
C CYS A 82 -0.24 -25.17 1.47
N PHE A 83 -0.74 -24.84 2.65
CA PHE A 83 -1.12 -25.81 3.67
C PHE A 83 -2.63 -25.78 3.87
N THR A 84 -3.22 -26.97 3.98
CA THR A 84 -4.66 -27.12 4.16
C THR A 84 -4.99 -27.21 5.65
N TYR A 85 -5.98 -26.42 6.07
CA TYR A 85 -6.52 -26.41 7.43
C TYR A 85 -8.03 -26.71 7.39
N SER A 86 -8.56 -27.35 8.41
CA SER A 86 -10.01 -27.51 8.55
C SER A 86 -10.63 -26.24 9.08
N LEU A 87 -11.82 -25.91 8.59
CA LEU A 87 -12.59 -24.78 9.07
C LEU A 87 -13.56 -25.23 10.16
N PRO A 88 -13.62 -24.54 11.32
CA PRO A 88 -14.69 -24.72 12.29
C PRO A 88 -16.07 -24.45 11.66
N ASP A 89 -17.09 -25.17 12.11
CA ASP A 89 -18.46 -25.00 11.61
C ASP A 89 -18.98 -23.55 11.80
N GLU A 90 -18.53 -22.87 12.86
CA GLU A 90 -18.86 -21.47 13.17
C GLU A 90 -18.47 -20.50 12.06
N TRP A 91 -17.36 -20.74 11.33
CA TRP A 91 -16.84 -19.83 10.32
C TRP A 91 -16.86 -20.42 8.90
N ALA A 92 -17.33 -21.65 8.77
CA ALA A 92 -17.28 -22.37 7.50
C ALA A 92 -17.96 -21.63 6.33
N ASP A 93 -19.02 -20.86 6.62
CA ASP A 93 -19.75 -20.05 5.62
C ASP A 93 -19.24 -18.59 5.53
N GLU A 94 -18.49 -18.11 6.51
CA GLU A 94 -17.97 -16.75 6.55
C GLU A 94 -16.59 -16.62 5.89
N VAL A 95 -15.79 -17.69 5.91
CA VAL A 95 -14.43 -17.66 5.36
C VAL A 95 -14.47 -17.54 3.85
N GLN A 96 -13.84 -16.49 3.33
CA GLN A 96 -13.71 -16.21 1.90
C GLN A 96 -12.24 -16.22 1.46
N ILE A 97 -12.02 -16.46 0.17
CA ILE A 97 -10.68 -16.33 -0.44
C ILE A 97 -10.20 -14.88 -0.26
N GLY A 98 -8.99 -14.72 0.26
CA GLY A 98 -8.40 -13.40 0.55
C GLY A 98 -8.60 -12.90 1.97
N CYS A 99 -9.35 -13.61 2.84
CA CYS A 99 -9.41 -13.33 4.26
C CYS A 99 -8.16 -13.82 4.98
N ARG A 100 -7.84 -13.17 6.10
CA ARG A 100 -6.79 -13.63 7.02
C ARG A 100 -7.37 -14.58 8.06
N VAL A 101 -6.62 -15.61 8.32
CA VAL A 101 -6.92 -16.60 9.38
C VAL A 101 -5.70 -16.82 10.24
N VAL A 102 -5.90 -17.15 11.51
CA VAL A 102 -4.81 -17.57 12.40
C VAL A 102 -4.72 -19.08 12.36
N VAL A 103 -3.54 -19.59 12.06
CA VAL A 103 -3.30 -21.03 11.95
C VAL A 103 -2.11 -21.48 12.78
N PRO A 104 -2.18 -22.65 13.43
CA PRO A 104 -1.06 -23.24 14.13
C PRO A 104 -0.09 -23.91 13.15
N PHE A 105 1.19 -23.54 13.18
CA PHE A 105 2.22 -24.13 12.34
C PHE A 105 3.39 -24.63 13.19
N GLY A 106 3.83 -25.88 12.97
CA GLY A 106 4.79 -26.55 13.85
C GLY A 106 4.18 -26.92 15.20
N ARG A 107 4.98 -26.91 16.27
CA ARG A 107 4.54 -27.38 17.60
C ARG A 107 3.89 -26.32 18.48
N LYS A 108 4.30 -25.03 18.34
CA LYS A 108 3.88 -23.97 19.29
C LYS A 108 3.72 -22.58 18.64
N LYS A 109 3.85 -22.45 17.31
CA LYS A 109 3.79 -21.14 16.65
C LYS A 109 2.46 -20.95 15.95
N TYR A 110 1.94 -19.74 16.01
CA TYR A 110 0.78 -19.29 15.27
C TYR A 110 1.19 -18.24 14.25
N TYR A 111 0.56 -18.28 13.10
CA TYR A 111 0.79 -17.33 12.02
C TYR A 111 -0.51 -16.79 11.47
N THR A 112 -0.51 -15.54 11.08
CA THR A 112 -1.56 -15.00 10.22
C THR A 112 -1.33 -15.49 8.80
N ALA A 113 -2.25 -16.27 8.28
CA ALA A 113 -2.22 -16.83 6.93
C ALA A 113 -3.33 -16.22 6.07
N ILE A 114 -3.15 -16.24 4.75
CA ILE A 114 -4.15 -15.79 3.79
C ILE A 114 -4.84 -17.00 3.16
N VAL A 115 -6.17 -17.01 3.18
CA VAL A 115 -6.97 -18.05 2.52
C VAL A 115 -6.83 -17.92 1.01
N ARG A 116 -6.29 -18.97 0.37
CA ARG A 116 -6.07 -19.05 -1.08
C ARG A 116 -7.19 -19.77 -1.80
N ASN A 117 -7.76 -20.79 -1.16
CA ASN A 117 -8.82 -21.62 -1.70
C ASN A 117 -9.68 -22.18 -0.56
N VAL A 118 -10.95 -22.50 -0.85
CA VAL A 118 -11.86 -23.19 0.08
C VAL A 118 -12.47 -24.37 -0.65
N HIS A 119 -12.45 -25.56 -0.03
CA HIS A 119 -12.89 -26.82 -0.66
C HIS A 119 -13.34 -27.85 0.40
N TYR A 120 -13.78 -29.02 -0.06
CA TYR A 120 -14.30 -30.11 0.78
C TYR A 120 -13.38 -31.34 0.80
N CYS A 121 -12.20 -31.28 0.19
CA CYS A 121 -11.28 -32.39 0.08
C CYS A 121 -10.23 -32.33 1.20
N ALA A 122 -10.22 -33.29 2.11
CA ALA A 122 -9.14 -33.41 3.10
C ALA A 122 -7.85 -33.93 2.44
N PRO A 123 -6.67 -33.39 2.76
CA PRO A 123 -5.41 -33.99 2.35
C PRO A 123 -5.21 -35.36 3.03
N THR A 124 -4.60 -36.29 2.30
CA THR A 124 -4.34 -37.65 2.78
C THR A 124 -2.92 -37.84 3.33
N GLU A 125 -2.05 -36.85 3.11
CA GLU A 125 -0.62 -36.96 3.40
C GLU A 125 -0.24 -36.56 4.84
N TYR A 126 -1.10 -35.80 5.52
CA TYR A 126 -0.86 -35.30 6.88
C TYR A 126 -2.16 -35.07 7.65
N GLU A 127 -2.06 -35.08 8.98
CA GLU A 127 -3.17 -34.71 9.85
C GLU A 127 -3.48 -33.22 9.77
N VAL A 128 -4.74 -32.91 9.43
CA VAL A 128 -5.20 -31.54 9.21
C VAL A 128 -5.47 -30.88 10.55
N LYS A 129 -4.77 -29.76 10.81
CA LYS A 129 -5.07 -28.89 11.96
C LYS A 129 -6.23 -27.95 11.63
N GLU A 130 -6.82 -27.42 12.68
CA GLU A 130 -7.95 -26.49 12.55
C GLU A 130 -7.49 -25.05 12.58
N VAL A 131 -8.19 -24.17 11.84
CA VAL A 131 -8.04 -22.72 11.90
C VAL A 131 -8.40 -22.24 13.30
N SER A 132 -7.53 -21.43 13.91
CA SER A 132 -7.70 -20.98 15.29
C SER A 132 -8.53 -19.71 15.43
N ALA A 133 -8.54 -18.84 14.42
CA ALA A 133 -9.37 -17.64 14.40
C ALA A 133 -9.53 -17.10 12.97
N LEU A 134 -10.70 -16.52 12.67
CA LEU A 134 -10.95 -15.68 11.49
C LEU A 134 -10.68 -14.23 11.88
N LEU A 135 -9.83 -13.53 11.11
CA LEU A 135 -9.45 -12.14 11.41
C LEU A 135 -10.27 -11.11 10.64
N ASP A 136 -10.83 -11.47 9.50
CA ASP A 136 -11.50 -10.53 8.60
C ASP A 136 -12.89 -11.00 8.22
N ALA A 137 -13.87 -10.10 8.33
CA ALA A 137 -15.24 -10.32 7.84
C ALA A 137 -15.33 -10.19 6.29
N ARG A 138 -14.33 -9.57 5.65
CA ARG A 138 -14.25 -9.37 4.19
C ARG A 138 -12.83 -9.62 3.72
N PRO A 139 -12.62 -10.07 2.46
CA PRO A 139 -11.29 -10.27 1.92
C PRO A 139 -10.43 -9.01 1.95
N ILE A 140 -9.18 -9.14 2.38
CA ILE A 140 -8.17 -8.07 2.31
C ILE A 140 -7.32 -8.14 1.04
N LEU A 141 -7.42 -9.23 0.30
CA LEU A 141 -6.79 -9.43 -1.01
C LEU A 141 -7.83 -9.68 -2.08
N LEU A 142 -7.64 -9.04 -3.23
CA LEU A 142 -8.47 -9.21 -4.41
C LEU A 142 -7.98 -10.38 -5.28
N PRO A 143 -8.84 -11.03 -6.08
CA PRO A 143 -8.44 -12.17 -6.93
C PRO A 143 -7.28 -11.87 -7.88
N ARG A 144 -7.17 -10.63 -8.39
CA ARG A 144 -6.08 -10.21 -9.28
C ARG A 144 -4.74 -10.11 -8.56
N GLN A 145 -4.74 -9.79 -7.24
CA GLN A 145 -3.50 -9.75 -6.45
C GLN A 145 -2.90 -11.16 -6.32
N PHE A 146 -3.70 -12.21 -6.16
CA PHE A 146 -3.21 -13.58 -6.15
C PHE A 146 -2.49 -13.96 -7.45
N LYS A 147 -3.08 -13.63 -8.61
CA LYS A 147 -2.44 -13.86 -9.91
C LYS A 147 -1.13 -13.09 -10.04
N PHE A 148 -1.09 -11.88 -9.52
CA PHE A 148 0.13 -11.06 -9.50
C PHE A 148 1.20 -11.65 -8.57
N TRP A 149 0.81 -12.19 -7.40
CA TRP A 149 1.73 -12.86 -6.49
C TRP A 149 2.28 -14.17 -7.07
N GLU A 150 1.46 -14.94 -7.76
CA GLU A 150 1.89 -16.13 -8.50
C GLU A 150 2.93 -15.78 -9.54
N TRP A 151 2.63 -14.79 -10.38
CA TRP A 151 3.58 -14.31 -11.37
C TRP A 151 4.91 -13.85 -10.75
N LEU A 152 4.87 -13.10 -9.63
CA LEU A 152 6.07 -12.65 -8.92
C LEU A 152 6.88 -13.84 -8.40
N SER A 153 6.20 -14.83 -7.81
CA SER A 153 6.81 -16.03 -7.27
C SER A 153 7.54 -16.82 -8.37
N ASP A 154 6.86 -17.06 -9.48
CA ASP A 154 7.39 -17.83 -10.60
C ASP A 154 8.53 -17.09 -11.32
N TYR A 155 8.33 -15.80 -11.59
CA TYR A 155 9.28 -15.00 -12.35
C TYR A 155 10.57 -14.71 -11.58
N TYR A 156 10.47 -14.41 -10.28
CA TYR A 156 11.62 -14.07 -9.43
C TYR A 156 12.14 -15.27 -8.62
N LEU A 157 11.61 -16.48 -8.86
CA LEU A 157 12.02 -17.73 -8.23
C LEU A 157 12.05 -17.63 -6.69
N CYS A 158 10.94 -17.17 -6.13
CA CYS A 158 10.70 -17.08 -4.70
C CYS A 158 9.38 -17.75 -4.32
N THR A 159 9.07 -17.85 -3.04
CA THR A 159 7.82 -18.46 -2.60
C THR A 159 6.69 -17.44 -2.52
N GLN A 160 5.44 -17.89 -2.55
CA GLN A 160 4.29 -17.01 -2.31
C GLN A 160 4.32 -16.43 -0.89
N GLY A 161 4.89 -17.14 0.08
CA GLY A 161 5.13 -16.65 1.43
C GLY A 161 6.10 -15.48 1.49
N ASP A 162 7.16 -15.48 0.65
CA ASP A 162 8.05 -14.34 0.51
C ASP A 162 7.33 -13.13 -0.07
N VAL A 163 6.49 -13.35 -1.10
CA VAL A 163 5.67 -12.29 -1.70
C VAL A 163 4.68 -11.73 -0.69
N TYR A 164 3.99 -12.59 0.06
CA TYR A 164 3.09 -12.20 1.14
C TYR A 164 3.80 -11.29 2.16
N LYS A 165 4.99 -11.71 2.59
CA LYS A 165 5.79 -10.97 3.58
C LYS A 165 6.17 -9.57 3.10
N ALA A 166 6.49 -9.43 1.81
CA ALA A 166 6.85 -8.15 1.20
C ALA A 166 5.64 -7.26 0.86
N ALA A 167 4.51 -7.86 0.55
CA ALA A 167 3.33 -7.15 0.06
C ALA A 167 2.53 -6.47 1.16
N LEU A 168 2.25 -7.17 2.27
CA LEU A 168 1.39 -6.65 3.32
C LEU A 168 2.14 -5.81 4.35
N PRO A 169 1.54 -4.72 4.85
CA PRO A 169 1.98 -4.02 6.06
C PRO A 169 2.05 -4.95 7.26
N SER A 170 2.90 -4.65 8.25
CA SER A 170 3.10 -5.52 9.41
C SER A 170 1.85 -5.67 10.27
N GLY A 171 1.05 -4.63 10.44
CA GLY A 171 -0.23 -4.71 11.13
C GLY A 171 -1.25 -5.65 10.50
N LEU A 172 -1.05 -6.03 9.21
CA LEU A 172 -1.88 -7.02 8.54
C LEU A 172 -1.29 -8.45 8.55
N LYS A 173 -0.10 -8.68 9.09
CA LYS A 173 0.60 -9.99 9.09
C LYS A 173 1.19 -10.34 10.46
N LEU A 174 0.35 -10.36 11.49
CA LEU A 174 0.77 -10.67 12.85
C LEU A 174 1.29 -12.11 12.98
N GLU A 175 2.36 -12.27 13.74
CA GLU A 175 2.99 -13.56 14.05
C GLU A 175 3.20 -13.70 15.55
N SER A 176 3.41 -14.91 16.06
CA SER A 176 3.69 -15.14 17.47
C SER A 176 5.04 -14.56 17.94
N GLU A 177 5.95 -14.27 17.03
CA GLU A 177 7.23 -13.60 17.31
C GLU A 177 7.14 -12.05 17.15
N THR A 178 5.99 -11.53 16.78
CA THR A 178 5.76 -10.08 16.66
C THR A 178 5.96 -9.41 18.01
N ILE A 179 6.69 -8.30 18.03
CA ILE A 179 6.83 -7.45 19.22
C ILE A 179 5.71 -6.41 19.17
N VAL A 180 5.00 -6.28 20.27
CA VAL A 180 3.97 -5.26 20.46
C VAL A 180 4.43 -4.26 21.51
N GLU A 181 4.10 -2.99 21.30
CA GLU A 181 4.45 -1.88 22.17
C GLU A 181 3.16 -1.22 22.69
N TYR A 182 3.16 -0.87 23.98
CA TYR A 182 2.04 -0.17 24.61
C TYR A 182 1.92 1.26 24.06
N ASN A 183 0.70 1.69 23.79
CA ASN A 183 0.44 3.10 23.45
C ASN A 183 0.16 3.91 24.72
N PRO A 184 1.09 4.75 25.20
CA PRO A 184 0.90 5.51 26.42
C PRO A 184 -0.17 6.61 26.33
N ASP A 185 -0.62 6.93 25.13
CA ASP A 185 -1.64 7.94 24.90
C ASP A 185 -3.03 7.33 24.69
N PHE A 186 -3.18 6.01 24.88
CA PHE A 186 -4.44 5.32 24.74
C PHE A 186 -5.33 5.62 25.95
N GLU A 187 -6.44 6.28 25.71
CA GLU A 187 -7.53 6.48 26.66
C GLU A 187 -8.79 5.81 26.10
N SER A 188 -9.38 4.89 26.85
CA SER A 188 -10.62 4.22 26.46
C SER A 188 -11.78 4.73 27.28
N ASP A 189 -12.78 5.30 26.61
CA ASP A 189 -14.06 5.66 27.24
C ASP A 189 -14.99 4.46 27.46
N VAL A 190 -14.61 3.27 26.97
CA VAL A 190 -15.39 2.04 27.02
C VAL A 190 -14.63 0.99 27.83
N CYS A 191 -15.35 0.27 28.67
CA CYS A 191 -14.79 -0.87 29.40
C CYS A 191 -14.32 -1.95 28.42
N LEU A 192 -13.02 -2.25 28.46
CA LEU A 192 -12.42 -3.26 27.60
C LEU A 192 -12.77 -4.67 28.05
N PRO A 193 -12.87 -5.64 27.14
CA PRO A 193 -12.99 -7.04 27.49
C PRO A 193 -11.83 -7.50 28.40
N GLU A 194 -12.12 -8.39 29.34
CA GLU A 194 -11.15 -8.88 30.34
C GLU A 194 -9.82 -9.35 29.74
N LYS A 195 -9.87 -10.02 28.57
CA LYS A 195 -8.67 -10.51 27.87
C LYS A 195 -7.80 -9.37 27.32
N GLU A 196 -8.41 -8.32 26.84
CA GLU A 196 -7.73 -7.14 26.32
C GLU A 196 -7.10 -6.33 27.46
N GLN A 197 -7.86 -6.11 28.54
CA GLN A 197 -7.37 -5.43 29.73
C GLN A 197 -6.15 -6.12 30.30
N LYS A 198 -6.17 -7.45 30.42
CA LYS A 198 -5.05 -8.25 30.94
C LYS A 198 -3.78 -8.06 30.11
N ILE A 199 -3.88 -7.94 28.80
CA ILE A 199 -2.70 -7.68 27.93
C ILE A 199 -2.21 -6.26 28.15
N LEU A 200 -3.09 -5.25 28.22
CA LEU A 200 -2.69 -3.86 28.45
C LEU A 200 -2.06 -3.65 29.82
N ASP A 201 -2.55 -4.30 30.87
CA ASP A 201 -1.95 -4.24 32.20
C ASP A 201 -0.50 -4.77 32.19
N MET A 202 -0.24 -5.84 31.45
CA MET A 202 1.11 -6.36 31.29
C MET A 202 2.02 -5.46 30.46
N LEU A 203 1.50 -4.89 29.38
CA LEU A 203 2.24 -3.95 28.54
C LEU A 203 2.47 -2.60 29.22
N SER A 204 1.61 -2.18 30.13
CA SER A 204 1.84 -0.97 30.94
C SER A 204 2.99 -1.15 31.92
N ALA A 205 3.25 -2.37 32.40
CA ALA A 205 4.37 -2.69 33.28
C ALA A 205 5.70 -2.88 32.53
N ASP A 206 5.65 -3.49 31.33
CA ASP A 206 6.79 -3.72 30.42
C ASP A 206 6.33 -3.36 29.00
N PRO A 207 6.60 -2.13 28.53
CA PRO A 207 5.97 -1.57 27.35
C PRO A 207 6.22 -2.29 26.02
N GLU A 208 7.30 -3.07 25.91
CA GLU A 208 7.65 -3.81 24.71
C GLU A 208 7.71 -5.31 25.01
N GLN A 209 6.78 -6.09 24.46
CA GLN A 209 6.79 -7.53 24.67
C GLN A 209 6.51 -8.31 23.37
N CYS A 210 7.15 -9.49 23.26
CA CYS A 210 6.86 -10.43 22.19
C CYS A 210 5.50 -11.11 22.45
N VAL A 211 4.70 -11.29 21.40
CA VAL A 211 3.40 -11.96 21.48
C VAL A 211 3.50 -13.35 22.13
N THR A 212 4.57 -14.10 21.86
CA THR A 212 4.81 -15.42 22.49
C THR A 212 4.98 -15.32 24.01
N LYS A 213 5.60 -14.24 24.53
CA LYS A 213 5.75 -14.01 25.96
C LYS A 213 4.38 -13.68 26.58
N LEU A 214 3.64 -12.79 25.97
CA LEU A 214 2.28 -12.43 26.39
C LEU A 214 1.33 -13.64 26.41
N GLU A 215 1.41 -14.54 25.42
CA GLU A 215 0.61 -15.76 25.37
C GLU A 215 0.90 -16.68 26.55
N LYS A 216 2.18 -16.87 26.89
CA LYS A 216 2.60 -17.71 28.03
C LYS A 216 2.17 -17.15 29.37
N GLU A 217 2.30 -15.85 29.57
CA GLU A 217 2.06 -15.19 30.84
C GLU A 217 0.56 -14.94 31.08
N THR A 218 -0.20 -14.62 30.01
CA THR A 218 -1.65 -14.42 30.09
C THR A 218 -2.45 -15.73 30.07
N GLY A 219 -1.93 -16.76 29.40
CA GLY A 219 -2.64 -18.01 29.13
C GLY A 219 -3.79 -17.88 28.13
N ILE A 220 -3.87 -16.77 27.38
CA ILE A 220 -4.95 -16.49 26.44
C ILE A 220 -4.73 -17.33 25.17
N LYS A 221 -5.67 -18.25 24.90
CA LYS A 221 -5.72 -18.95 23.61
C LYS A 221 -6.10 -17.97 22.51
N ASN A 222 -5.50 -18.12 21.32
CA ASN A 222 -5.73 -17.23 20.16
C ASN A 222 -5.37 -15.76 20.42
N ILE A 223 -4.26 -15.51 21.12
CA ILE A 223 -3.81 -14.15 21.48
C ILE A 223 -3.71 -13.20 20.26
N LEU A 224 -3.41 -13.70 19.05
CA LEU A 224 -3.31 -12.88 17.85
C LEU A 224 -4.62 -12.17 17.47
N SER A 225 -5.78 -12.77 17.78
CA SER A 225 -7.07 -12.10 17.56
C SER A 225 -7.29 -10.98 18.57
N VAL A 226 -6.84 -11.15 19.82
CA VAL A 226 -6.91 -10.11 20.86
C VAL A 226 -5.92 -8.98 20.54
N ILE A 227 -4.70 -9.30 20.10
CA ILE A 227 -3.71 -8.32 19.63
C ILE A 227 -4.26 -7.52 18.45
N LYS A 228 -4.94 -8.18 17.49
CA LYS A 228 -5.61 -7.45 16.40
C LYS A 228 -6.65 -6.47 16.92
N SER A 229 -7.52 -6.90 17.83
CA SER A 229 -8.54 -6.02 18.40
C SER A 229 -7.94 -4.82 19.14
N LEU A 230 -6.83 -5.01 19.85
CA LEU A 230 -6.10 -3.91 20.51
C LEU A 230 -5.40 -2.99 19.50
N LEU A 231 -4.90 -3.51 18.38
CA LEU A 231 -4.38 -2.71 17.28
C LEU A 231 -5.48 -1.89 16.60
N ASP A 232 -6.61 -2.52 16.32
CA ASP A 232 -7.76 -1.84 15.70
C ASP A 232 -8.33 -0.72 16.62
N LYS A 233 -8.10 -0.82 17.94
CA LYS A 233 -8.43 0.21 18.95
C LYS A 233 -7.28 1.17 19.22
N GLU A 234 -6.13 0.98 18.56
CA GLU A 234 -4.91 1.76 18.73
C GLU A 234 -4.33 1.77 20.16
N ALA A 235 -4.68 0.76 20.95
CA ALA A 235 -4.18 0.58 22.30
C ALA A 235 -2.72 0.07 22.34
N ILE A 236 -2.24 -0.50 21.25
CA ILE A 236 -0.90 -1.02 21.08
C ILE A 236 -0.37 -0.77 19.67
N PHE A 237 0.95 -0.82 19.51
CA PHE A 237 1.63 -0.77 18.22
C PHE A 237 2.37 -2.07 17.92
N VAL A 238 2.61 -2.33 16.63
CA VAL A 238 3.52 -3.38 16.19
C VAL A 238 4.87 -2.76 15.87
N LYS A 239 5.93 -3.30 16.46
CA LYS A 239 7.29 -2.86 16.22
C LYS A 239 7.84 -3.52 14.96
N GLU A 240 7.88 -2.78 13.85
CA GLU A 240 8.86 -3.02 12.78
C GLU A 240 10.10 -2.17 13.06
N GLU A 241 11.29 -2.74 12.84
CA GLU A 241 12.54 -2.01 12.99
C GLU A 241 12.50 -0.67 12.23
N LEU A 242 12.09 0.38 12.90
CA LEU A 242 12.55 1.76 12.70
C LEU A 242 11.70 2.69 13.57
N ARG A 243 12.35 3.21 14.59
CA ARG A 243 11.88 4.20 15.54
C ARG A 243 11.10 5.34 14.88
N ARG A 244 9.83 5.48 15.24
CA ARG A 244 9.18 6.76 15.57
C ARG A 244 7.74 6.50 16.01
N THR A 245 7.46 6.91 17.24
CA THR A 245 6.12 6.98 17.85
C THR A 245 5.12 7.68 16.93
N TYR A 246 4.13 6.97 16.46
CA TYR A 246 2.99 7.53 15.75
C TYR A 246 1.80 7.62 16.69
N LYS A 247 1.22 8.82 16.81
CA LYS A 247 -0.09 9.06 17.41
C LYS A 247 -1.09 9.30 16.30
N PRO A 248 -2.15 8.50 16.14
CA PRO A 248 -3.27 8.92 15.34
C PRO A 248 -3.84 10.20 15.96
N LYS A 249 -4.14 11.15 15.13
CA LYS A 249 -4.78 12.37 15.58
C LYS A 249 -6.28 12.18 15.53
N THR A 250 -6.87 11.74 16.64
CA THR A 250 -8.33 11.82 16.79
C THR A 250 -8.74 13.25 17.06
N GLU A 251 -9.75 13.74 16.39
CA GLU A 251 -10.37 15.01 16.68
C GLU A 251 -11.73 14.78 17.32
N THR A 252 -11.92 15.40 18.47
CA THR A 252 -13.19 15.38 19.15
C THR A 252 -14.20 16.24 18.39
N ARG A 253 -15.21 15.61 17.79
CA ARG A 253 -16.29 16.27 17.06
C ARG A 253 -17.52 16.42 17.91
N VAL A 254 -18.31 17.42 17.58
CA VAL A 254 -19.51 17.81 18.33
C VAL A 254 -20.71 17.73 17.41
N ARG A 255 -21.79 17.13 17.88
CA ARG A 255 -23.10 17.17 17.20
C ARG A 255 -24.22 17.42 18.19
N LEU A 256 -25.36 17.89 17.70
CA LEU A 256 -26.57 17.97 18.52
C LEU A 256 -27.09 16.57 18.82
N THR A 257 -27.52 16.34 20.07
CA THR A 257 -28.24 15.12 20.44
C THR A 257 -29.53 15.00 19.64
N ALA A 258 -30.09 13.80 19.55
CA ALA A 258 -31.38 13.59 18.90
C ALA A 258 -32.50 14.46 19.52
N ALA A 259 -32.42 14.72 20.84
CA ALA A 259 -33.36 15.60 21.55
C ALA A 259 -33.18 17.07 21.14
N ALA A 260 -31.95 17.55 20.99
CA ALA A 260 -31.65 18.94 20.64
C ALA A 260 -31.84 19.23 19.12
N ARG A 261 -31.96 18.21 18.29
CA ARG A 261 -32.33 18.37 16.85
C ARG A 261 -33.82 18.65 16.66
N ASN A 262 -34.65 18.38 17.66
CA ASN A 262 -36.05 18.74 17.60
C ASN A 262 -36.22 20.25 17.81
N GLU A 263 -36.80 20.95 16.85
CA GLU A 263 -36.93 22.42 16.81
C GLU A 263 -37.62 22.96 18.07
N HIS A 264 -38.69 22.32 18.52
CA HIS A 264 -39.43 22.72 19.72
C HIS A 264 -38.58 22.58 21.02
N ARG A 265 -37.81 21.51 21.14
CA ARG A 265 -36.90 21.32 22.28
C ARG A 265 -35.69 22.25 22.20
N LEU A 266 -35.20 22.55 21.02
CA LEU A 266 -34.12 23.50 20.83
C LEU A 266 -34.54 24.91 21.33
N HIS A 267 -35.76 25.36 21.04
CA HIS A 267 -36.31 26.60 21.58
C HIS A 267 -36.38 26.60 23.11
N ILE A 268 -36.80 25.50 23.73
CA ILE A 268 -36.80 25.38 25.19
C ILE A 268 -35.39 25.53 25.77
N PHE A 269 -34.39 24.91 25.13
CA PHE A 269 -33.00 25.08 25.55
C PHE A 269 -32.55 26.53 25.39
N PHE A 270 -32.93 27.25 24.34
CA PHE A 270 -32.62 28.67 24.20
C PHE A 270 -33.19 29.51 25.35
N ASP A 271 -34.46 29.33 25.69
CA ASP A 271 -35.10 30.09 26.75
C ASP A 271 -34.47 29.80 28.13
N GLU A 272 -34.13 28.54 28.41
CA GLU A 272 -33.45 28.16 29.64
C GLU A 272 -32.04 28.71 29.74
N LEU A 273 -31.26 28.63 28.65
CA LEU A 273 -29.87 29.10 28.61
C LEU A 273 -29.78 30.62 28.66
N GLN A 274 -30.73 31.32 28.00
CA GLN A 274 -30.78 32.78 28.05
C GLN A 274 -30.95 33.31 29.48
N ARG A 275 -31.76 32.62 30.30
CA ARG A 275 -32.02 33.04 31.68
C ARG A 275 -30.94 32.64 32.68
N ARG A 276 -30.28 31.49 32.48
CA ARG A 276 -29.42 30.87 33.50
C ARG A 276 -27.95 30.72 33.11
N ALA A 277 -27.60 30.73 31.80
CA ALA A 277 -26.27 30.41 31.35
C ALA A 277 -25.90 31.08 29.99
N PRO A 278 -25.81 32.43 29.94
CA PRO A 278 -25.64 33.17 28.68
C PRO A 278 -24.37 32.76 27.88
N LYS A 279 -23.29 32.34 28.55
CA LYS A 279 -22.09 31.84 27.88
C LYS A 279 -22.31 30.48 27.20
N GLN A 280 -23.19 29.63 27.71
CA GLN A 280 -23.56 28.38 27.06
C GLN A 280 -24.46 28.64 25.85
N LEU A 281 -25.34 29.64 25.92
CA LEU A 281 -26.15 30.06 24.81
C LEU A 281 -25.29 30.59 23.65
N ASP A 282 -24.30 31.42 23.93
CA ASP A 282 -23.36 31.95 22.91
C ASP A 282 -22.60 30.81 22.20
N LEU A 283 -22.16 29.82 22.98
CA LEU A 283 -21.49 28.63 22.43
C LEU A 283 -22.44 27.79 21.53
N LEU A 284 -23.70 27.61 21.93
CA LEU A 284 -24.68 26.91 21.14
C LEU A 284 -25.02 27.66 19.85
N MET A 285 -25.22 28.97 19.91
CA MET A 285 -25.45 29.81 18.74
C MET A 285 -24.31 29.72 17.72
N LYS A 286 -23.07 29.77 18.24
CA LYS A 286 -21.89 29.67 17.38
C LYS A 286 -21.76 28.28 16.74
N TYR A 287 -22.12 27.21 17.46
CA TYR A 287 -22.20 25.89 16.87
C TYR A 287 -23.21 25.82 15.73
N LEU A 288 -24.42 26.37 15.89
CA LEU A 288 -25.47 26.39 14.87
C LEU A 288 -25.06 27.19 13.63
N GLU A 289 -24.32 28.27 13.82
CA GLU A 289 -23.74 29.06 12.72
C GLU A 289 -22.68 28.25 11.97
N LEU A 290 -21.71 27.66 12.68
CA LEU A 290 -20.59 26.91 12.08
C LEU A 290 -21.04 25.61 11.39
N SER A 291 -22.01 24.92 11.98
CA SER A 291 -22.58 23.69 11.42
C SER A 291 -23.51 23.95 10.21
N GLY A 292 -23.90 25.19 9.98
CA GLY A 292 -24.88 25.51 8.94
C GLY A 292 -26.31 25.02 9.24
N TYR A 293 -26.59 24.60 10.48
CA TYR A 293 -27.88 24.04 10.89
C TYR A 293 -29.06 24.98 10.57
N LEU A 294 -28.88 26.27 10.79
CA LEU A 294 -29.89 27.30 10.55
C LEU A 294 -30.14 27.60 9.06
N SER A 295 -29.23 27.22 8.17
CA SER A 295 -29.32 27.53 6.74
C SER A 295 -29.95 26.41 5.90
N GLY A 296 -30.40 25.30 6.53
CA GLY A 296 -31.04 24.16 5.85
C GLY A 296 -30.15 23.46 4.81
N ARG A 297 -28.84 23.70 4.81
CA ARG A 297 -27.84 23.03 3.98
C ARG A 297 -27.30 21.81 4.72
N ASP A 298 -26.51 21.00 4.03
CA ASP A 298 -25.82 19.87 4.66
C ASP A 298 -25.11 20.30 5.93
N ILE A 299 -25.45 19.64 7.05
CA ILE A 299 -24.89 19.95 8.38
C ILE A 299 -23.41 19.58 8.38
N LYS A 300 -22.54 20.59 8.51
CA LYS A 300 -21.11 20.40 8.61
C LYS A 300 -20.74 19.92 10.01
N GLU A 301 -19.85 18.97 10.08
CA GLU A 301 -19.27 18.51 11.34
C GLU A 301 -18.32 19.57 11.92
N VAL A 302 -18.52 19.94 13.19
CA VAL A 302 -17.74 20.98 13.89
C VAL A 302 -16.83 20.32 14.90
N SER A 303 -15.53 20.69 14.91
CA SER A 303 -14.62 20.19 15.92
C SER A 303 -14.75 20.95 17.24
N LYS A 304 -14.57 20.23 18.38
CA LYS A 304 -14.56 20.85 19.72
C LYS A 304 -13.53 21.96 19.82
N ALA A 305 -12.33 21.73 19.26
CA ALA A 305 -11.22 22.70 19.28
C ALA A 305 -11.57 23.98 18.52
N GLU A 306 -12.14 23.88 17.31
CA GLU A 306 -12.56 25.03 16.50
C GLU A 306 -13.67 25.82 17.20
N LEU A 307 -14.67 25.10 17.76
CA LEU A 307 -15.77 25.73 18.45
C LEU A 307 -15.31 26.53 19.67
N LEU A 308 -14.42 25.98 20.49
CA LEU A 308 -13.85 26.67 21.66
C LEU A 308 -12.94 27.84 21.25
N GLN A 309 -12.15 27.69 20.21
CA GLN A 309 -11.27 28.75 19.72
C GLN A 309 -12.04 29.96 19.19
N ARG A 310 -13.16 29.74 18.47
CA ARG A 310 -13.96 30.81 17.89
C ARG A 310 -14.88 31.52 18.87
N THR A 311 -15.14 30.92 20.04
CA THR A 311 -16.01 31.50 21.08
C THR A 311 -15.27 31.97 22.31
N SER A 312 -13.96 31.68 22.43
CA SER A 312 -13.16 31.90 23.65
C SER A 312 -13.82 31.27 24.90
N ALA A 313 -14.65 30.26 24.71
CA ALA A 313 -15.35 29.56 25.79
C ALA A 313 -14.41 28.59 26.50
N THR A 314 -14.59 28.45 27.80
CA THR A 314 -13.82 27.49 28.59
C THR A 314 -14.38 26.07 28.41
N PRO A 315 -13.54 25.01 28.58
CA PRO A 315 -14.01 23.63 28.55
C PRO A 315 -15.17 23.34 29.51
N ALA A 316 -15.25 24.02 30.65
CA ALA A 316 -16.33 23.88 31.61
C ALA A 316 -17.68 24.36 31.04
N VAL A 317 -17.71 25.43 30.25
CA VAL A 317 -18.93 25.92 29.59
C VAL A 317 -19.40 24.91 28.55
N PHE A 318 -18.49 24.29 27.81
CA PHE A 318 -18.78 23.25 26.84
C PHE A 318 -19.35 21.98 27.50
N ASN A 319 -18.68 21.48 28.56
CA ASN A 319 -19.14 20.30 29.27
C ASN A 319 -20.53 20.51 29.86
N GLY A 320 -20.86 21.72 30.33
CA GLY A 320 -22.20 22.04 30.78
C GLY A 320 -23.30 21.90 29.72
N LEU A 321 -23.01 22.01 28.43
CA LEU A 321 -23.94 21.71 27.34
C LEU A 321 -24.04 20.20 27.04
N VAL A 322 -22.94 19.47 27.25
CA VAL A 322 -22.93 18.01 27.15
C VAL A 322 -23.78 17.40 28.29
N ASP A 323 -23.55 17.86 29.52
CA ASP A 323 -24.27 17.39 30.72
C ASP A 323 -25.79 17.68 30.65
N ARG A 324 -26.17 18.75 29.95
CA ARG A 324 -27.59 19.08 29.67
C ARG A 324 -28.18 18.29 28.52
N GLY A 325 -27.40 17.45 27.85
CA GLY A 325 -27.88 16.66 26.71
C GLY A 325 -28.17 17.50 25.46
N VAL A 326 -27.51 18.66 25.31
CA VAL A 326 -27.59 19.50 24.10
C VAL A 326 -26.57 19.00 23.07
N PHE A 327 -25.31 18.79 23.51
CA PHE A 327 -24.26 18.28 22.69
C PHE A 327 -23.94 16.81 22.98
N GLU A 328 -23.63 16.09 21.93
CA GLU A 328 -23.03 14.76 21.95
C GLU A 328 -21.63 14.85 21.34
N VAL A 329 -20.67 14.28 22.03
CA VAL A 329 -19.26 14.29 21.65
C VAL A 329 -18.88 12.92 21.13
N TYR A 330 -18.19 12.87 20.00
CA TYR A 330 -17.65 11.64 19.45
C TYR A 330 -16.24 11.86 18.91
N GLN A 331 -15.46 10.81 18.95
CA GLN A 331 -14.10 10.83 18.38
C GLN A 331 -14.21 10.50 16.89
N GLN A 332 -13.69 11.38 16.06
CA GLN A 332 -13.54 11.11 14.64
C GLN A 332 -12.05 11.03 14.33
N GLU A 333 -11.64 9.92 13.76
CA GLU A 333 -10.29 9.78 13.24
C GLU A 333 -10.10 10.77 12.10
N ILE A 334 -9.14 11.66 12.27
CA ILE A 334 -8.68 12.52 11.18
C ILE A 334 -7.37 11.93 10.71
N GLY A 335 -7.42 11.22 9.60
CA GLY A 335 -6.22 10.86 8.88
C GLY A 335 -5.39 12.14 8.70
N ARG A 336 -4.10 12.12 9.04
CA ARG A 336 -3.19 13.28 8.86
C ARG A 336 -3.19 13.78 7.43
N ILE A 337 -3.56 12.92 6.51
CA ILE A 337 -3.68 13.18 5.08
C ILE A 337 -4.84 14.15 4.79
N ASP A 338 -5.96 14.08 5.52
CA ASP A 338 -7.17 14.86 5.20
C ASP A 338 -7.06 16.36 5.53
N LYS A 339 -6.30 16.77 6.54
CA LYS A 339 -6.17 18.21 6.89
C LYS A 339 -5.26 19.02 5.95
N ALA A 340 -4.28 18.38 5.32
CA ALA A 340 -3.45 19.03 4.32
C ALA A 340 -4.17 19.19 2.97
N LEU A 341 -5.25 18.43 2.75
CA LEU A 341 -5.97 18.31 1.49
C LEU A 341 -7.12 19.33 1.31
N LEU A 342 -7.45 20.10 2.34
CA LEU A 342 -8.51 21.14 2.27
C LEU A 342 -8.06 22.45 1.60
N LYS A 343 -6.91 22.48 0.91
CA LYS A 343 -6.59 23.58 0.00
C LYS A 343 -7.51 23.48 -1.22
N GLU A 344 -8.01 24.63 -1.68
CA GLU A 344 -8.81 24.72 -2.89
C GLU A 344 -8.12 23.98 -4.05
N VAL A 345 -8.86 23.09 -4.70
CA VAL A 345 -8.37 22.36 -5.87
C VAL A 345 -8.19 23.36 -7.01
N ILE A 346 -6.99 23.42 -7.54
CA ILE A 346 -6.65 24.31 -8.66
C ILE A 346 -6.90 23.55 -9.97
N PRO A 347 -7.50 24.20 -10.99
CA PRO A 347 -7.68 23.56 -12.30
C PRO A 347 -6.32 23.19 -12.91
N VAL A 348 -6.33 22.15 -13.74
CA VAL A 348 -5.13 21.69 -14.45
C VAL A 348 -4.62 22.79 -15.37
N ASN A 349 -3.32 23.07 -15.33
CA ASN A 349 -2.69 24.06 -16.19
C ASN A 349 -2.77 23.62 -17.67
N PRO A 350 -3.00 24.52 -18.62
CA PRO A 350 -2.99 24.16 -20.04
C PRO A 350 -1.59 23.70 -20.48
N LEU A 351 -1.54 22.69 -21.33
CA LEU A 351 -0.31 22.22 -21.94
C LEU A 351 0.16 23.24 -23.01
N ASN A 352 1.47 23.42 -23.11
CA ASN A 352 2.05 24.12 -24.25
C ASN A 352 1.99 23.22 -25.50
N GLU A 353 2.30 23.79 -26.70
CA GLU A 353 2.20 23.08 -27.98
C GLU A 353 3.02 21.77 -28.02
N HIS A 354 4.23 21.76 -27.44
CA HIS A 354 5.11 20.59 -27.43
C HIS A 354 4.56 19.50 -26.50
N GLN A 355 4.09 19.89 -25.32
CA GLN A 355 3.45 18.98 -24.36
C GLN A 355 2.13 18.45 -24.92
N GLN A 356 1.36 19.27 -25.62
CA GLN A 356 0.09 18.84 -26.24
C GLN A 356 0.33 17.83 -27.36
N ARG A 357 1.34 18.05 -28.21
CA ARG A 357 1.76 17.07 -29.22
C ARG A 357 2.20 15.76 -28.57
N ALA A 358 3.02 15.81 -27.50
CA ALA A 358 3.44 14.63 -26.78
C ALA A 358 2.25 13.90 -26.16
N TYR A 359 1.31 14.62 -25.54
CA TYR A 359 0.07 14.06 -24.97
C TYR A 359 -0.74 13.29 -26.02
N HIS A 360 -1.03 13.90 -27.17
CA HIS A 360 -1.77 13.24 -28.25
C HIS A 360 -1.01 12.03 -28.80
N SER A 361 0.30 12.14 -29.01
CA SER A 361 1.11 11.02 -29.47
C SER A 361 1.14 9.85 -28.47
N ILE A 362 1.09 10.11 -27.15
CA ILE A 362 0.94 9.05 -26.15
C ILE A 362 -0.41 8.35 -26.31
N LEU A 363 -1.51 9.10 -26.47
CA LEU A 363 -2.85 8.53 -26.64
C LEU A 363 -2.96 7.70 -27.92
N GLU A 364 -2.36 8.15 -29.02
CA GLU A 364 -2.28 7.39 -30.28
C GLU A 364 -1.51 6.07 -30.09
N ASN A 365 -0.34 6.14 -29.45
CA ASN A 365 0.43 4.94 -29.14
C ASN A 365 -0.36 3.95 -28.27
N PHE A 366 -1.14 4.43 -27.33
CA PHE A 366 -1.97 3.60 -26.47
C PHE A 366 -3.12 2.89 -27.20
N GLN A 367 -3.49 3.29 -28.40
CA GLN A 367 -4.47 2.56 -29.21
C GLN A 367 -3.92 1.18 -29.66
N SER A 368 -2.63 1.12 -30.00
CA SER A 368 -1.99 -0.08 -30.54
C SER A 368 -1.04 -0.78 -29.58
N LYS A 369 -0.55 -0.07 -28.56
CA LYS A 369 0.48 -0.54 -27.62
C LYS A 369 0.02 -0.37 -26.17
N ASN A 370 0.50 -1.24 -25.30
CA ASN A 370 0.17 -1.19 -23.86
C ASN A 370 1.21 -0.42 -23.04
N VAL A 371 2.42 -0.24 -23.58
CA VAL A 371 3.52 0.46 -22.91
C VAL A 371 4.03 1.55 -23.84
N CYS A 372 4.23 2.75 -23.32
CA CYS A 372 4.81 3.89 -24.04
C CYS A 372 5.97 4.47 -23.22
N LEU A 373 7.08 4.79 -23.89
CA LEU A 373 8.18 5.56 -23.32
C LEU A 373 8.00 7.04 -23.69
N LEU A 374 7.89 7.90 -22.68
CA LEU A 374 8.04 9.35 -22.82
C LEU A 374 9.49 9.73 -22.49
N HIS A 375 10.31 9.86 -23.53
CA HIS A 375 11.68 10.34 -23.45
C HIS A 375 11.68 11.86 -23.48
N GLY A 376 11.72 12.48 -22.31
CA GLY A 376 11.69 13.93 -22.18
C GLY A 376 12.88 14.45 -21.39
N ILE A 377 13.57 15.44 -21.93
CA ILE A 377 14.70 16.07 -21.25
C ILE A 377 14.29 16.68 -19.90
N THR A 378 15.28 16.93 -19.05
CA THR A 378 15.03 17.59 -17.75
C THR A 378 14.41 18.96 -17.97
N ALA A 379 13.39 19.30 -17.15
CA ALA A 379 12.61 20.52 -17.25
C ALA A 379 11.78 20.68 -18.53
N SER A 380 11.49 19.59 -19.27
CA SER A 380 10.54 19.61 -20.39
C SER A 380 9.06 19.67 -19.97
N GLY A 381 8.79 19.46 -18.67
CA GLY A 381 7.44 19.46 -18.14
C GLY A 381 6.70 18.13 -18.29
N LYS A 382 7.40 16.99 -18.28
CA LYS A 382 6.79 15.64 -18.28
C LYS A 382 5.63 15.51 -17.27
N THR A 383 5.80 16.09 -16.10
CA THR A 383 4.79 16.03 -15.02
C THR A 383 3.46 16.65 -15.42
N GLU A 384 3.44 17.73 -16.22
CA GLU A 384 2.18 18.31 -16.71
C GLU A 384 1.47 17.33 -17.65
N VAL A 385 2.20 16.66 -18.53
CA VAL A 385 1.64 15.61 -19.40
C VAL A 385 1.06 14.47 -18.56
N TYR A 386 1.75 14.08 -17.48
CA TYR A 386 1.22 13.05 -16.56
C TYR A 386 -0.08 13.49 -15.91
N ILE A 387 -0.17 14.71 -15.42
CA ILE A 387 -1.38 15.27 -14.78
C ILE A 387 -2.59 15.19 -15.73
N HIS A 388 -2.42 15.55 -17.00
CA HIS A 388 -3.49 15.45 -17.99
C HIS A 388 -3.90 13.99 -18.28
N LEU A 389 -2.95 13.05 -18.36
CA LEU A 389 -3.25 11.63 -18.55
C LEU A 389 -3.96 11.03 -17.33
N ILE A 390 -3.57 11.46 -16.13
CA ILE A 390 -4.22 11.07 -14.87
C ILE A 390 -5.67 11.56 -14.86
N GLU A 391 -5.88 12.85 -15.15
CA GLU A 391 -7.22 13.45 -15.18
C GLU A 391 -8.14 12.73 -16.18
N GLU A 392 -7.66 12.45 -17.38
CA GLU A 392 -8.41 11.71 -18.39
C GLU A 392 -8.76 10.28 -17.93
N THR A 393 -7.81 9.60 -17.28
CA THR A 393 -8.04 8.25 -16.74
C THR A 393 -9.09 8.23 -15.64
N ILE A 394 -9.04 9.21 -14.72
CA ILE A 394 -10.02 9.35 -13.63
C ILE A 394 -11.40 9.70 -14.19
N ARG A 395 -11.48 10.54 -15.22
CA ARG A 395 -12.75 10.88 -15.90
C ARG A 395 -13.42 9.63 -16.49
N GLN A 396 -12.64 8.61 -16.86
CA GLN A 396 -13.13 7.30 -17.29
C GLN A 396 -13.53 6.38 -16.13
N GLY A 397 -13.51 6.83 -14.88
CA GLY A 397 -13.80 6.02 -13.68
C GLY A 397 -12.74 4.97 -13.39
N LYS A 398 -11.48 5.20 -13.78
CA LYS A 398 -10.37 4.28 -13.58
C LYS A 398 -9.34 4.85 -12.62
N GLN A 399 -8.65 3.95 -11.92
CA GLN A 399 -7.59 4.28 -10.97
C GLN A 399 -6.23 4.43 -11.66
N VAL A 400 -5.36 5.21 -11.04
CA VAL A 400 -3.99 5.44 -11.50
C VAL A 400 -2.98 5.07 -10.43
N LEU A 401 -1.95 4.33 -10.82
CA LEU A 401 -0.74 4.11 -10.02
C LEU A 401 0.39 4.97 -10.58
N TYR A 402 0.88 5.93 -9.79
CA TYR A 402 2.02 6.77 -10.15
C TYR A 402 3.22 6.41 -9.26
N LEU A 403 4.21 5.75 -9.86
CA LEU A 403 5.43 5.32 -9.19
C LEU A 403 6.54 6.36 -9.35
N LEU A 404 7.17 6.66 -8.22
CA LEU A 404 8.37 7.50 -8.12
C LEU A 404 9.49 6.73 -7.41
N PRO A 405 10.78 7.01 -7.75
CA PRO A 405 11.90 6.59 -6.91
C PRO A 405 11.78 7.17 -5.50
N GLU A 406 12.26 6.46 -4.48
CA GLU A 406 12.20 6.92 -3.09
C GLU A 406 12.82 8.32 -2.88
N ILE A 407 13.88 8.63 -3.63
CA ILE A 407 14.57 9.94 -3.60
C ILE A 407 13.77 11.04 -4.30
N ALA A 408 12.90 10.71 -5.25
CA ALA A 408 12.11 11.66 -6.03
C ALA A 408 10.75 11.98 -5.39
N LEU A 409 10.30 11.18 -4.41
CA LEU A 409 9.08 11.45 -3.66
C LEU A 409 9.34 12.59 -2.65
N THR A 410 9.35 13.81 -3.18
CA THR A 410 9.57 15.03 -2.42
C THR A 410 8.26 15.69 -2.03
N ALA A 411 8.32 16.57 -1.00
CA ALA A 411 7.18 17.39 -0.63
C ALA A 411 6.64 18.21 -1.81
N GLN A 412 7.50 18.63 -2.73
CA GLN A 412 7.14 19.44 -3.88
C GLN A 412 6.23 18.70 -4.88
N ILE A 413 6.56 17.48 -5.27
CA ILE A 413 5.73 16.69 -6.19
C ILE A 413 4.40 16.30 -5.54
N THR A 414 4.46 15.94 -4.26
CA THR A 414 3.30 15.61 -3.45
C THR A 414 2.34 16.80 -3.38
N GLU A 415 2.83 17.99 -2.98
CA GLU A 415 2.02 19.20 -2.88
C GLU A 415 1.44 19.61 -4.23
N ARG A 416 2.20 19.47 -5.32
CA ARG A 416 1.73 19.77 -6.67
C ARG A 416 0.55 18.91 -7.07
N LEU A 417 0.62 17.59 -6.86
CA LEU A 417 -0.47 16.68 -7.17
C LEU A 417 -1.67 16.86 -6.22
N GLN A 418 -1.42 17.15 -4.95
CA GLN A 418 -2.47 17.44 -3.98
C GLN A 418 -3.27 18.69 -4.33
N ARG A 419 -2.62 19.73 -4.85
CA ARG A 419 -3.31 20.95 -5.31
C ARG A 419 -4.28 20.68 -6.47
N VAL A 420 -3.98 19.70 -7.32
CA VAL A 420 -4.82 19.36 -8.48
C VAL A 420 -5.89 18.34 -8.13
N PHE A 421 -5.52 17.30 -7.38
CA PHE A 421 -6.39 16.13 -7.18
C PHE A 421 -7.04 16.07 -5.79
N GLY A 422 -6.57 16.86 -4.84
CA GLY A 422 -7.15 16.95 -3.49
C GLY A 422 -7.21 15.60 -2.77
N SER A 423 -8.37 15.26 -2.23
CA SER A 423 -8.63 14.03 -1.46
C SER A 423 -8.63 12.74 -2.28
N ARG A 424 -8.65 12.85 -3.63
CA ARG A 424 -8.57 11.71 -4.55
C ARG A 424 -7.18 11.09 -4.63
N LEU A 425 -6.15 11.77 -4.09
CA LEU A 425 -4.77 11.33 -4.09
C LEU A 425 -4.41 10.61 -2.78
N GLY A 426 -4.09 9.32 -2.86
CA GLY A 426 -3.44 8.56 -1.80
C GLY A 426 -1.92 8.54 -1.98
N ILE A 427 -1.17 8.65 -0.89
CA ILE A 427 0.30 8.60 -0.92
C ILE A 427 0.75 7.38 -0.14
N TYR A 428 1.51 6.48 -0.77
CA TYR A 428 2.01 5.27 -0.15
C TYR A 428 3.53 5.21 -0.15
N HIS A 429 4.13 5.23 1.03
CA HIS A 429 5.58 5.36 1.20
C HIS A 429 6.11 4.44 2.31
N SER A 430 7.29 3.86 2.12
CA SER A 430 7.95 2.98 3.10
C SER A 430 8.29 3.65 4.44
N LYS A 431 8.43 4.99 4.45
CA LYS A 431 8.69 5.78 5.67
C LYS A 431 7.43 6.10 6.48
N PHE A 432 6.24 5.80 5.96
CA PHE A 432 5.02 5.97 6.73
C PHE A 432 4.95 4.93 7.85
N PRO A 433 4.42 5.30 9.01
CA PRO A 433 4.08 4.35 10.06
C PRO A 433 3.23 3.20 9.51
N ASP A 434 3.35 2.04 10.10
CA ASP A 434 2.64 0.86 9.62
C ASP A 434 1.11 1.04 9.68
N ALA A 435 0.61 1.74 10.70
CA ALA A 435 -0.81 2.08 10.82
C ALA A 435 -1.35 2.89 9.62
N GLU A 436 -0.62 3.91 9.15
CA GLU A 436 -0.99 4.68 7.95
C GLU A 436 -1.00 3.80 6.70
N ARG A 437 -0.05 2.87 6.59
CA ARG A 437 0.01 1.92 5.48
C ARG A 437 -1.17 0.95 5.49
N VAL A 438 -1.60 0.51 6.67
CA VAL A 438 -2.82 -0.31 6.87
C VAL A 438 -4.07 0.50 6.51
N GLU A 439 -4.17 1.75 6.95
CA GLU A 439 -5.30 2.65 6.62
C GLU A 439 -5.45 2.82 5.11
N ILE A 440 -4.35 3.12 4.39
CA ILE A 440 -4.37 3.25 2.93
C ILE A 440 -4.80 1.93 2.27
N TRP A 441 -4.32 0.79 2.77
CA TRP A 441 -4.71 -0.52 2.27
C TRP A 441 -6.22 -0.77 2.44
N GLN A 442 -6.75 -0.51 3.63
CA GLN A 442 -8.17 -0.68 3.93
C GLN A 442 -9.05 0.29 3.12
N LYS A 443 -8.63 1.55 2.99
CA LYS A 443 -9.34 2.53 2.17
C LYS A 443 -9.39 2.12 0.71
N GLN A 444 -8.30 1.56 0.16
CA GLN A 444 -8.26 1.04 -1.21
C GLN A 444 -9.22 -0.16 -1.44
N LEU A 445 -9.56 -0.87 -0.38
CA LEU A 445 -10.56 -1.94 -0.41
C LEU A 445 -12.00 -1.42 -0.25
N SER A 446 -12.21 -0.19 0.24
CA SER A 446 -13.52 0.42 0.46
C SER A 446 -14.14 0.95 -0.84
N GLU A 447 -15.38 1.38 -0.80
CA GLU A 447 -16.06 2.04 -1.93
C GLU A 447 -15.56 3.48 -2.16
N ALA A 448 -15.02 4.10 -1.11
CA ALA A 448 -14.42 5.44 -1.15
C ALA A 448 -12.90 5.35 -1.32
N ASP A 449 -12.43 4.51 -2.24
CA ASP A 449 -11.01 4.33 -2.57
C ASP A 449 -10.37 5.59 -3.18
N TYR A 450 -9.03 5.58 -3.28
CA TYR A 450 -8.32 6.64 -3.95
C TYR A 450 -8.35 6.42 -5.47
N ASP A 451 -8.59 7.49 -6.23
CA ASP A 451 -8.47 7.48 -7.70
C ASP A 451 -7.00 7.37 -8.14
N ILE A 452 -6.10 7.97 -7.34
CA ILE A 452 -4.67 7.99 -7.62
C ILE A 452 -3.91 7.49 -6.42
N ILE A 453 -2.97 6.59 -6.65
CA ILE A 453 -1.93 6.25 -5.67
C ILE A 453 -0.59 6.78 -6.19
N LEU A 454 -0.03 7.74 -5.46
CA LEU A 454 1.35 8.17 -5.61
C LEU A 454 2.22 7.37 -4.66
N GLY A 455 3.20 6.65 -5.17
CA GLY A 455 3.99 5.84 -4.26
C GLY A 455 5.32 5.35 -4.82
N VAL A 456 6.02 4.63 -3.96
CA VAL A 456 7.30 4.02 -4.26
C VAL A 456 7.13 2.55 -4.66
N ARG A 457 8.23 1.85 -4.83
CA ARG A 457 8.34 0.45 -5.22
C ARG A 457 7.27 -0.49 -4.65
N SER A 458 6.95 -0.38 -3.36
CA SER A 458 5.97 -1.28 -2.68
C SER A 458 4.51 -1.01 -3.05
N SER A 459 4.20 0.11 -3.68
CA SER A 459 2.82 0.48 -4.05
C SER A 459 2.20 -0.44 -5.11
N VAL A 460 3.02 -1.22 -5.82
CA VAL A 460 2.54 -2.23 -6.78
C VAL A 460 1.72 -3.36 -6.14
N PHE A 461 1.81 -3.51 -4.81
CA PHE A 461 1.08 -4.54 -4.07
C PHE A 461 -0.31 -4.11 -3.61
N LEU A 462 -0.63 -2.82 -3.67
CA LEU A 462 -1.92 -2.31 -3.20
C LEU A 462 -3.10 -2.91 -3.96
N PRO A 463 -4.27 -3.05 -3.31
CA PRO A 463 -5.46 -3.62 -3.92
C PRO A 463 -6.16 -2.60 -4.83
N PHE A 464 -5.89 -2.64 -6.13
CA PHE A 464 -6.61 -1.87 -7.12
C PHE A 464 -7.87 -2.61 -7.57
N ARG A 465 -8.97 -1.89 -7.78
CA ARG A 465 -10.23 -2.45 -8.32
C ARG A 465 -10.31 -2.28 -9.84
N ASN A 466 -10.00 -1.09 -10.32
CA ASN A 466 -10.14 -0.72 -11.74
C ASN A 466 -8.93 0.11 -12.21
N LEU A 467 -7.73 -0.48 -12.17
CA LEU A 467 -6.52 0.19 -12.62
C LEU A 467 -6.59 0.47 -14.13
N GLY A 468 -6.40 1.73 -14.55
CA GLY A 468 -6.45 2.16 -15.95
C GLY A 468 -5.12 2.67 -16.48
N LEU A 469 -4.29 3.24 -15.63
CA LEU A 469 -2.99 3.80 -16.01
C LEU A 469 -1.95 3.54 -14.93
N VAL A 470 -0.76 3.17 -15.36
CA VAL A 470 0.44 3.10 -14.52
C VAL A 470 1.48 4.06 -15.09
N ILE A 471 1.94 4.99 -14.28
CA ILE A 471 3.05 5.90 -14.62
C ILE A 471 4.27 5.48 -13.80
N VAL A 472 5.41 5.28 -14.44
CA VAL A 472 6.69 5.02 -13.80
C VAL A 472 7.63 6.14 -14.19
N ASP A 473 7.81 7.11 -13.30
CA ASP A 473 8.72 8.23 -13.55
C ASP A 473 10.16 7.86 -13.17
N GLU A 474 11.12 8.46 -13.88
CA GLU A 474 12.54 8.09 -13.79
C GLU A 474 12.74 6.56 -13.84
N GLU A 475 12.17 5.93 -14.88
CA GLU A 475 12.07 4.46 -15.03
C GLU A 475 13.42 3.72 -14.96
N HIS A 476 14.51 4.43 -15.24
CA HIS A 476 15.88 3.92 -15.23
C HIS A 476 16.45 3.71 -13.83
N GLU A 477 15.80 4.29 -12.79
CA GLU A 477 16.32 4.30 -11.43
C GLU A 477 16.47 2.90 -10.80
N ASN A 478 17.65 2.64 -10.27
CA ASN A 478 17.96 1.36 -9.64
C ASN A 478 17.19 1.09 -8.34
N THR A 479 16.65 2.13 -7.70
CA THR A 479 15.87 2.00 -6.46
C THR A 479 14.54 1.28 -6.67
N TYR A 480 14.08 1.13 -7.90
CA TYR A 480 12.96 0.25 -8.24
C TYR A 480 13.26 -1.23 -8.07
N LYS A 481 14.54 -1.62 -7.98
CA LYS A 481 14.95 -2.99 -7.71
C LYS A 481 15.03 -3.25 -6.21
N GLN A 482 14.25 -4.19 -5.70
CA GLN A 482 14.42 -4.73 -4.36
C GLN A 482 15.63 -5.68 -4.37
N GLN A 483 16.64 -5.35 -3.55
CA GLN A 483 17.84 -6.17 -3.44
C GLN A 483 17.65 -7.31 -2.44
N ASP A 484 17.10 -6.97 -1.27
CA ASP A 484 16.80 -7.88 -0.18
C ASP A 484 15.64 -7.32 0.67
N PRO A 485 14.82 -8.15 1.31
CA PRO A 485 14.69 -9.61 1.17
C PRO A 485 14.00 -10.05 -0.15
N ALA A 486 13.81 -11.37 -0.33
CA ALA A 486 12.92 -11.87 -1.38
C ALA A 486 11.47 -11.37 -1.17
N PRO A 487 10.70 -11.18 -2.27
CA PRO A 487 11.04 -11.27 -3.69
C PRO A 487 11.98 -10.15 -4.14
N ARG A 488 13.03 -10.51 -4.88
CA ARG A 488 13.97 -9.52 -5.44
C ARG A 488 13.45 -8.92 -6.74
N TYR A 489 12.24 -8.36 -6.69
CA TYR A 489 11.53 -7.85 -7.84
C TYR A 489 12.02 -6.46 -8.28
N HIS A 490 11.76 -6.13 -9.54
CA HIS A 490 11.94 -4.80 -10.10
C HIS A 490 10.57 -4.15 -10.31
N ALA A 491 10.27 -3.09 -9.55
CA ALA A 491 8.93 -2.51 -9.52
C ALA A 491 8.44 -1.98 -10.88
N ARG A 492 9.32 -1.39 -11.72
CA ARG A 492 8.98 -1.00 -13.10
C ARG A 492 8.44 -2.20 -13.89
N ASN A 493 9.15 -3.32 -13.89
CA ASN A 493 8.75 -4.51 -14.64
C ASN A 493 7.48 -5.14 -14.04
N ALA A 494 7.40 -5.20 -12.71
CA ALA A 494 6.23 -5.68 -11.99
C ALA A 494 4.99 -4.80 -12.28
N ALA A 495 5.16 -3.49 -12.36
CA ALA A 495 4.10 -2.53 -12.68
C ALA A 495 3.55 -2.70 -14.11
N ILE A 496 4.43 -2.99 -15.09
CA ILE A 496 4.01 -3.31 -16.47
C ILE A 496 3.13 -4.56 -16.50
N VAL A 497 3.52 -5.60 -15.77
CA VAL A 497 2.74 -6.85 -15.70
C VAL A 497 1.45 -6.63 -14.94
N LEU A 498 1.48 -5.90 -13.82
CA LEU A 498 0.27 -5.52 -13.08
C LEU A 498 -0.71 -4.78 -13.99
N ALA A 499 -0.24 -3.75 -14.72
CA ALA A 499 -1.06 -3.03 -15.69
C ALA A 499 -1.68 -3.96 -16.74
N SER A 500 -0.90 -4.89 -17.28
CA SER A 500 -1.39 -5.88 -18.25
C SER A 500 -2.52 -6.75 -17.69
N MET A 501 -2.45 -7.15 -16.42
CA MET A 501 -3.51 -7.95 -15.76
C MET A 501 -4.84 -7.18 -15.60
N TYR A 502 -4.77 -5.85 -15.61
CA TYR A 502 -5.95 -4.97 -15.57
C TYR A 502 -6.40 -4.48 -16.96
N GLY A 503 -5.64 -4.77 -18.03
CA GLY A 503 -5.83 -4.12 -19.34
C GLY A 503 -5.51 -2.62 -19.29
N ALA A 504 -4.74 -2.18 -18.30
CA ALA A 504 -4.31 -0.81 -18.11
C ALA A 504 -3.12 -0.46 -19.02
N LYS A 505 -2.93 0.82 -19.28
CA LYS A 505 -1.79 1.35 -20.03
C LYS A 505 -0.63 1.68 -19.10
N THR A 506 0.60 1.59 -19.60
CA THR A 506 1.81 1.96 -18.85
C THR A 506 2.58 3.05 -19.56
N LEU A 507 2.85 4.14 -18.86
CA LEU A 507 3.75 5.20 -19.31
C LEU A 507 5.05 5.13 -18.52
N LEU A 508 6.17 4.98 -19.22
CA LEU A 508 7.51 5.04 -18.66
C LEU A 508 8.08 6.42 -18.98
N GLY A 509 8.41 7.21 -17.97
CA GLY A 509 8.94 8.56 -18.16
C GLY A 509 10.37 8.68 -17.69
N THR A 510 11.22 9.34 -18.48
CA THR A 510 12.61 9.59 -18.09
C THR A 510 13.30 10.56 -19.04
N ALA A 511 14.39 11.18 -18.57
CA ALA A 511 15.33 11.91 -19.43
C ALA A 511 16.46 11.00 -19.96
N THR A 512 16.75 9.92 -19.25
CA THR A 512 17.87 8.99 -19.51
C THR A 512 17.37 7.56 -19.47
N PRO A 513 16.72 7.08 -20.55
CA PRO A 513 16.08 5.76 -20.56
C PRO A 513 17.07 4.63 -20.27
N SER A 514 16.63 3.60 -19.57
CA SER A 514 17.39 2.35 -19.47
C SER A 514 17.56 1.72 -20.85
N VAL A 515 18.66 1.00 -21.04
CA VAL A 515 19.00 0.38 -22.34
C VAL A 515 17.88 -0.56 -22.79
N GLU A 516 17.28 -1.31 -21.85
CA GLU A 516 16.19 -2.23 -22.13
C GLU A 516 14.92 -1.51 -22.60
N THR A 517 14.56 -0.42 -21.92
CA THR A 517 13.38 0.37 -22.27
C THR A 517 13.59 1.07 -23.62
N TRP A 518 14.77 1.65 -23.83
CA TRP A 518 15.14 2.27 -25.11
C TRP A 518 15.08 1.28 -26.27
N HIS A 519 15.68 0.11 -26.10
CA HIS A 519 15.63 -0.95 -27.11
C HIS A 519 14.19 -1.40 -27.41
N ASN A 520 13.35 -1.62 -26.39
CA ASN A 520 11.95 -1.99 -26.59
C ASN A 520 11.14 -0.88 -27.30
N ALA A 521 11.46 0.39 -27.05
CA ALA A 521 10.81 1.51 -27.72
C ALA A 521 11.27 1.65 -29.19
N THR A 522 12.56 1.59 -29.46
CA THR A 522 13.12 1.71 -30.83
C THR A 522 12.81 0.50 -31.71
N SER A 523 12.71 -0.70 -31.12
CA SER A 523 12.28 -1.92 -31.84
C SER A 523 10.76 -1.97 -32.13
N GLY A 524 9.99 -0.97 -31.68
CA GLY A 524 8.55 -0.89 -31.91
C GLY A 524 7.68 -1.70 -30.96
N LYS A 525 8.27 -2.40 -29.98
CA LYS A 525 7.52 -3.13 -28.95
C LYS A 525 6.78 -2.18 -28.01
N TYR A 526 7.40 -1.07 -27.62
CA TYR A 526 6.79 0.02 -26.89
C TYR A 526 6.49 1.21 -27.82
N GLY A 527 5.58 2.09 -27.40
CA GLY A 527 5.46 3.40 -28.00
C GLY A 527 6.69 4.25 -27.64
N LEU A 528 7.10 5.14 -28.54
CA LEU A 528 8.13 6.13 -28.29
C LEU A 528 7.57 7.51 -28.55
N VAL A 529 7.63 8.37 -27.54
CA VAL A 529 7.30 9.79 -27.63
C VAL A 529 8.45 10.60 -27.08
N GLU A 530 8.91 11.58 -27.83
CA GLU A 530 10.03 12.43 -27.46
C GLU A 530 9.57 13.83 -27.12
N LEU A 531 10.06 14.37 -26.00
CA LEU A 531 9.82 15.75 -25.56
C LEU A 531 11.18 16.45 -25.40
N LYS A 532 11.71 16.97 -26.51
CA LYS A 532 13.08 17.48 -26.64
C LYS A 532 13.25 18.93 -26.20
N GLU A 533 12.16 19.67 -26.01
CA GLU A 533 12.23 21.08 -25.71
C GLU A 533 12.00 21.34 -24.22
N ARG A 534 12.79 22.25 -23.66
CA ARG A 534 12.61 22.70 -22.28
C ARG A 534 11.49 23.74 -22.19
N TYR A 535 10.86 23.77 -21.04
CA TYR A 535 9.91 24.84 -20.72
C TYR A 535 10.59 26.20 -20.85
N LYS A 536 9.99 27.14 -21.59
CA LYS A 536 10.51 28.47 -21.93
C LYS A 536 11.81 28.46 -22.76
N GLU A 537 12.03 27.43 -23.58
CA GLU A 537 13.16 27.33 -24.51
C GLU A 537 14.56 27.54 -23.88
N ILE A 538 14.70 27.19 -22.60
CA ILE A 538 15.96 27.29 -21.88
C ILE A 538 16.99 26.38 -22.57
N GLN A 539 18.09 26.95 -23.02
CA GLN A 539 19.16 26.21 -23.67
C GLN A 539 19.82 25.18 -22.75
N LEU A 540 20.34 24.12 -23.33
CA LEU A 540 21.15 23.16 -22.60
C LEU A 540 22.49 23.80 -22.19
N PRO A 541 23.05 23.44 -21.03
CA PRO A 541 24.37 23.90 -20.65
C PRO A 541 25.41 23.36 -21.61
N GLU A 542 26.46 24.13 -21.85
CA GLU A 542 27.63 23.68 -22.56
C GLU A 542 28.39 22.65 -21.73
N ILE A 543 28.77 21.52 -22.35
CA ILE A 543 29.52 20.45 -21.70
C ILE A 543 30.93 20.44 -22.30
N ILE A 544 31.90 20.76 -21.47
CA ILE A 544 33.31 20.82 -21.88
C ILE A 544 34.05 19.62 -21.27
N PRO A 545 34.35 18.57 -22.05
CA PRO A 545 35.15 17.44 -21.59
C PRO A 545 36.63 17.81 -21.44
N VAL A 546 37.23 17.33 -20.34
CA VAL A 546 38.66 17.59 -20.05
C VAL A 546 39.38 16.26 -19.85
N ASP A 547 40.45 16.00 -20.66
CA ASP A 547 41.28 14.83 -20.46
C ASP A 547 42.24 15.02 -19.27
N ILE A 548 41.84 14.51 -18.12
CA ILE A 548 42.63 14.57 -16.90
C ILE A 548 43.87 13.66 -16.94
N LYS A 549 43.91 12.57 -17.76
CA LYS A 549 45.06 11.68 -17.86
C LYS A 549 46.24 12.41 -18.49
N GLU A 550 45.97 13.16 -19.56
CA GLU A 550 47.01 13.98 -20.23
C GLU A 550 47.52 15.09 -19.29
N LEU A 551 46.59 15.75 -18.56
CA LEU A 551 46.97 16.80 -17.60
C LEU A 551 47.79 16.25 -16.44
N HIS A 552 47.49 15.06 -15.93
CA HIS A 552 48.30 14.37 -14.91
C HIS A 552 49.70 14.05 -15.44
N ARG A 553 49.80 13.49 -16.66
CA ARG A 553 51.09 13.20 -17.28
C ARG A 553 51.94 14.46 -17.46
N LYS A 554 51.31 15.58 -17.82
CA LYS A 554 51.96 16.89 -17.96
C LYS A 554 52.15 17.62 -16.61
N LYS A 555 51.80 17.02 -15.46
CA LYS A 555 51.87 17.63 -14.11
C LYS A 555 51.18 18.99 -14.02
N LYS A 556 50.09 19.19 -14.77
CA LYS A 556 49.30 20.43 -14.81
C LYS A 556 48.08 20.44 -13.88
N MET A 557 47.81 19.34 -13.22
CA MET A 557 46.69 19.26 -12.26
C MET A 557 47.02 19.95 -10.94
N ASN A 558 46.03 20.62 -10.36
CA ASN A 558 46.09 21.13 -8.99
C ASN A 558 45.19 20.27 -8.07
N GLY A 559 45.80 19.25 -7.49
CA GLY A 559 45.01 18.20 -6.80
C GLY A 559 44.05 17.51 -7.77
N PRO A 560 42.74 17.44 -7.43
CA PRO A 560 41.73 16.85 -8.30
C PRO A 560 41.23 17.80 -9.42
N PHE A 561 41.66 19.06 -9.43
CA PHE A 561 41.12 20.10 -10.31
C PHE A 561 41.99 20.34 -11.53
N SER A 562 41.36 20.39 -12.70
CA SER A 562 42.05 20.81 -13.93
C SER A 562 42.24 22.33 -13.98
N PRO A 563 43.24 22.86 -14.69
CA PRO A 563 43.42 24.30 -14.85
C PRO A 563 42.18 25.00 -15.42
N LEU A 564 41.55 24.36 -16.41
CA LEU A 564 40.35 24.90 -17.05
C LEU A 564 39.17 25.00 -16.07
N LEU A 565 38.96 23.99 -15.23
CA LEU A 565 37.94 24.04 -14.20
C LEU A 565 38.19 25.17 -13.20
N LEU A 566 39.45 25.34 -12.76
CA LEU A 566 39.81 26.42 -11.84
C LEU A 566 39.66 27.81 -12.49
N GLN A 567 39.86 27.91 -13.80
CA GLN A 567 39.60 29.14 -14.54
C GLN A 567 38.10 29.49 -14.52
N TYR A 568 37.24 28.57 -14.93
CA TYR A 568 35.78 28.81 -14.90
C TYR A 568 35.24 29.09 -13.49
N ILE A 569 35.77 28.43 -12.45
CA ILE A 569 35.40 28.74 -11.06
C ILE A 569 35.75 30.19 -10.73
N ARG A 570 36.96 30.67 -11.10
CA ARG A 570 37.36 32.05 -10.85
C ARG A 570 36.48 33.07 -11.58
N GLU A 571 36.29 32.83 -12.90
CA GLU A 571 35.44 33.68 -13.74
C GLU A 571 34.01 33.82 -13.15
N ALA A 572 33.39 32.70 -12.75
CA ALA A 572 32.06 32.73 -12.13
C ALA A 572 32.06 33.51 -10.79
N LEU A 573 33.06 33.28 -9.95
CA LEU A 573 33.15 34.00 -8.67
C LEU A 573 33.43 35.51 -8.84
N GLU A 574 34.23 35.90 -9.81
CA GLU A 574 34.49 37.31 -10.17
C GLU A 574 33.19 38.00 -10.67
N GLN A 575 32.34 37.26 -11.38
CA GLN A 575 31.02 37.70 -11.82
C GLN A 575 29.94 37.62 -10.71
N LYS A 576 30.31 37.22 -9.50
CA LYS A 576 29.42 36.97 -8.36
C LYS A 576 28.37 35.90 -8.60
N GLU A 577 28.68 34.97 -9.48
CA GLU A 577 27.87 33.80 -9.76
C GLU A 577 28.17 32.65 -8.80
N GLN A 578 27.26 31.67 -8.74
CA GLN A 578 27.41 30.49 -7.89
C GLN A 578 28.02 29.32 -8.67
N VAL A 579 28.84 28.53 -7.98
CA VAL A 579 29.49 27.35 -8.53
C VAL A 579 29.03 26.11 -7.77
N ILE A 580 28.57 25.07 -8.51
CA ILE A 580 28.25 23.77 -7.96
C ILE A 580 29.32 22.77 -8.37
N LEU A 581 30.06 22.23 -7.39
CA LEU A 581 31.02 21.17 -7.63
C LEU A 581 30.37 19.82 -7.31
N PHE A 582 30.25 18.97 -8.33
CA PHE A 582 29.71 17.63 -8.18
C PHE A 582 30.84 16.60 -8.27
N GLN A 583 30.98 15.78 -7.23
CA GLN A 583 31.90 14.68 -7.18
C GLN A 583 31.14 13.37 -6.92
N ASN A 584 30.99 12.58 -7.98
CA ASN A 584 30.23 11.32 -7.89
C ASN A 584 31.10 10.18 -7.33
N ARG A 585 31.49 10.27 -6.06
CA ARG A 585 32.17 9.18 -5.35
C ARG A 585 31.92 9.27 -3.84
N ARG A 586 31.94 8.12 -3.18
CA ARG A 586 31.88 8.00 -1.71
C ARG A 586 33.29 7.78 -1.16
N GLY A 587 33.51 8.26 0.07
CA GLY A 587 34.77 8.13 0.79
C GLY A 587 35.90 9.03 0.27
N PHE A 588 37.08 8.92 0.85
CA PHE A 588 38.26 9.72 0.51
C PHE A 588 38.88 9.28 -0.81
N ALA A 589 39.02 7.97 -1.00
CA ALA A 589 39.48 7.39 -2.26
C ALA A 589 38.63 6.14 -2.59
N PRO A 590 38.01 6.06 -3.79
CA PRO A 590 37.16 4.93 -4.18
C PRO A 590 37.94 3.61 -4.26
N MET A 591 39.22 3.68 -4.49
CA MET A 591 40.17 2.55 -4.49
C MET A 591 41.59 3.05 -4.21
N ILE A 592 42.44 2.16 -3.73
CA ILE A 592 43.89 2.35 -3.72
C ILE A 592 44.47 1.46 -4.80
N GLU A 593 45.39 2.01 -5.57
CA GLU A 593 46.10 1.28 -6.64
C GLU A 593 47.59 1.32 -6.37
N CYS A 594 48.28 0.21 -6.57
CA CYS A 594 49.70 0.16 -6.48
C CYS A 594 50.33 0.86 -7.69
N ASN A 595 51.11 1.91 -7.45
CA ASN A 595 51.77 2.68 -8.53
C ASN A 595 52.76 1.87 -9.37
N THR A 596 53.24 0.74 -8.85
CA THR A 596 54.23 -0.10 -9.51
C THR A 596 53.60 -1.18 -10.38
N CYS A 597 52.57 -1.86 -9.92
CA CYS A 597 52.00 -3.01 -10.62
C CYS A 597 50.48 -2.88 -10.94
N GLY A 598 49.85 -1.75 -10.59
CA GLY A 598 48.43 -1.55 -10.84
C GLY A 598 47.50 -2.41 -9.98
N TRP A 599 48.01 -3.11 -8.96
CA TRP A 599 47.18 -3.95 -8.10
C TRP A 599 46.22 -3.09 -7.27
N VAL A 600 44.95 -3.52 -7.25
CA VAL A 600 43.87 -2.89 -6.47
C VAL A 600 43.32 -3.88 -5.46
N PRO A 601 43.24 -3.53 -4.15
CA PRO A 601 42.66 -4.42 -3.13
C PRO A 601 41.18 -4.60 -3.40
N LYS A 602 40.77 -5.87 -3.49
CA LYS A 602 39.40 -6.28 -3.71
C LYS A 602 38.82 -6.97 -2.47
N CYS A 603 37.50 -6.95 -2.34
CA CYS A 603 36.83 -7.74 -1.32
C CYS A 603 37.07 -9.23 -1.51
N LYS A 604 37.24 -9.98 -0.40
CA LYS A 604 37.43 -11.43 -0.46
C LYS A 604 36.17 -12.20 -0.88
N ASN A 605 34.99 -11.58 -0.69
CA ASN A 605 33.68 -12.20 -0.92
C ASN A 605 33.00 -11.74 -2.23
N CYS A 606 33.47 -10.64 -2.84
CA CYS A 606 32.95 -10.11 -4.11
C CYS A 606 34.06 -9.38 -4.85
N ASP A 607 33.90 -9.17 -6.17
CA ASP A 607 34.91 -8.54 -7.02
C ASP A 607 34.98 -6.99 -6.91
N VAL A 608 34.34 -6.40 -5.92
CA VAL A 608 34.30 -4.95 -5.72
C VAL A 608 35.59 -4.47 -5.07
N SER A 609 36.17 -3.37 -5.61
CA SER A 609 37.32 -2.72 -5.01
C SER A 609 36.99 -2.11 -3.64
N LEU A 610 37.95 -2.22 -2.71
CA LEU A 610 37.78 -1.63 -1.38
C LEU A 610 38.00 -0.11 -1.43
N THR A 611 37.14 0.61 -0.75
CA THR A 611 37.18 2.07 -0.60
C THR A 611 38.04 2.45 0.62
N TYR A 612 38.95 3.40 0.46
CA TYR A 612 39.75 3.90 1.56
C TYR A 612 39.05 5.05 2.28
N HIS A 613 38.82 4.87 3.58
CA HIS A 613 38.27 5.86 4.49
C HIS A 613 39.36 6.48 5.35
N LYS A 614 39.79 7.69 4.99
CA LYS A 614 40.91 8.39 5.66
C LYS A 614 40.68 8.61 7.16
N GLY A 615 39.46 8.94 7.58
CA GLY A 615 39.12 9.17 8.98
C GLY A 615 39.26 7.91 9.86
N LEU A 616 39.02 6.74 9.29
CA LEU A 616 39.13 5.43 9.97
C LEU A 616 40.47 4.75 9.69
N ASN A 617 41.26 5.27 8.74
CA ASN A 617 42.47 4.66 8.19
C ASN A 617 42.28 3.19 7.78
N GLN A 618 41.14 2.87 7.15
CA GLN A 618 40.73 1.52 6.81
C GLN A 618 40.25 1.42 5.37
N LEU A 619 40.42 0.22 4.80
CA LEU A 619 39.84 -0.19 3.52
C LEU A 619 38.57 -1.01 3.79
N THR A 620 37.41 -0.48 3.41
CA THR A 620 36.13 -1.15 3.61
C THR A 620 35.31 -1.19 2.32
N LEU A 621 34.35 -2.11 2.27
CA LEU A 621 33.34 -2.15 1.23
C LEU A 621 32.32 -1.04 1.46
N SER A 622 32.43 0.02 0.71
CA SER A 622 31.58 1.22 0.86
C SER A 622 30.08 0.99 0.58
N LEU A 623 29.70 -0.10 -0.05
CA LEU A 623 28.34 -0.31 -0.55
C LEU A 623 27.49 -1.33 0.23
N ILE A 624 28.08 -2.17 1.08
CA ILE A 624 27.37 -3.29 1.70
C ILE A 624 27.23 -3.15 3.22
N HIS A 625 28.09 -2.39 3.89
CA HIS A 625 28.10 -2.30 5.35
C HIS A 625 27.52 -1.01 5.95
N ILE A 626 26.77 -0.23 5.20
CA ILE A 626 26.07 0.96 5.73
C ILE A 626 24.65 0.61 6.27
N SER A 627 24.21 -0.62 6.10
CA SER A 627 22.85 -1.05 6.47
C SER A 627 22.76 -1.92 7.72
N GLU A 628 23.84 -2.07 8.51
CA GLU A 628 23.72 -2.68 9.83
C GLU A 628 24.40 -1.79 10.88
N PRO A 629 23.66 -1.36 11.93
CA PRO A 629 24.25 -0.86 13.16
C PRO A 629 24.86 -1.98 13.98
#